data_6609376dce3c8b9b5fd7f39782bed1c7
#
_entry.id   6609376dce3c8b9b5fd7f39782bed1c7
#
_cell.length_a   1.000
_cell.length_b   1.000
_cell.length_c   1.000
_cell.angle_alpha   90.00
_cell.angle_beta   90.00
_cell.angle_gamma   90.00
#
_symmetry.space_group_name_H-M   'P 1'
#
loop_
_entity.id
_entity.type
_entity.pdbx_description
1 polymer ?
#
loop_
_entity_poly.entity_id
_entity_poly.type
_entity_poly.pdbx_seq_one_letter_code
_entity_poly.pdbx_strand_id
1 'polypeptide(L)'
;MADLRPVLFTVPGEPVGKGRPRIGRVGAHARMFTPAKTANYEGLIAHSGQQAMAGRALFEGPVLVELDIALSIPQAMSKKRKSLALAGGLYPTKKPDMDNVIKAIYDGLNGVVWKDDVQVVKAVVGKRYGETPGVRVKVVPLLEGEQ
;
A
#
# COMPACT_ATOMS: atom_id res chain seq x y z
N MET A 1 20.89 -20.15 1.46
CA MET A 1 19.83 -20.01 0.42
C MET A 1 18.91 -18.87 0.76
N ALA A 2 18.52 -18.09 -0.24
CA ALA A 2 17.58 -17.01 -0.04
C ALA A 2 16.20 -17.56 0.30
N ASP A 3 15.49 -16.90 1.20
CA ASP A 3 14.11 -17.23 1.53
C ASP A 3 13.19 -16.63 0.46
N LEU A 4 12.61 -17.50 -0.36
CA LEU A 4 11.79 -17.11 -1.49
C LEU A 4 10.29 -17.24 -1.21
N ARG A 5 9.89 -17.44 0.05
CA ARG A 5 8.48 -17.50 0.39
C ARG A 5 7.84 -16.12 0.21
N PRO A 6 6.65 -16.05 -0.39
CA PRO A 6 5.92 -14.78 -0.43
C PRO A 6 5.63 -14.24 0.96
N VAL A 7 5.51 -12.93 1.06
CA VAL A 7 5.05 -12.24 2.26
C VAL A 7 3.64 -11.74 2.02
N LEU A 8 2.74 -12.04 2.95
CA LEU A 8 1.33 -11.66 2.86
C LEU A 8 0.89 -11.00 4.15
N PHE A 9 0.33 -9.81 4.05
CA PHE A 9 -0.19 -9.09 5.22
C PHE A 9 -1.27 -8.09 4.82
N THR A 10 -1.96 -7.55 5.82
CA THR A 10 -2.96 -6.51 5.62
C THR A 10 -2.55 -5.25 6.38
N VAL A 11 -2.62 -4.12 5.70
CA VAL A 11 -2.52 -2.79 6.32
C VAL A 11 -3.95 -2.40 6.69
N PRO A 12 -4.31 -2.34 7.98
CA PRO A 12 -5.69 -2.10 8.38
C PRO A 12 -6.09 -0.63 8.24
N GLY A 13 -7.39 -0.39 8.18
CA GLY A 13 -7.97 0.95 8.15
C GLY A 13 -8.16 1.49 6.75
N GLU A 14 -8.77 2.68 6.66
CA GLU A 14 -9.01 3.31 5.37
C GLU A 14 -7.69 3.57 4.63
N PRO A 15 -7.61 3.16 3.37
CA PRO A 15 -6.43 3.45 2.57
C PRO A 15 -6.18 4.95 2.42
N VAL A 16 -4.94 5.36 2.52
CA VAL A 16 -4.52 6.76 2.42
C VAL A 16 -3.59 6.90 1.23
N GLY A 17 -3.89 7.83 0.35
CA GLY A 17 -3.00 8.16 -0.76
C GLY A 17 -1.80 8.96 -0.29
N LYS A 18 -0.66 8.79 -0.95
CA LYS A 18 0.54 9.58 -0.68
C LYS A 18 0.25 11.05 -0.91
N GLY A 19 0.33 11.83 0.16
CA GLY A 19 0.23 13.28 0.07
C GLY A 19 1.50 13.87 -0.54
N ARG A 20 1.34 14.91 -1.34
CA ARG A 20 2.51 15.62 -1.87
C ARG A 20 3.20 16.37 -0.74
N PRO A 21 4.55 16.42 -0.73
CA PRO A 21 5.28 17.26 0.22
C PRO A 21 4.79 18.70 0.14
N ARG A 22 4.62 19.33 1.29
CA ARG A 22 4.18 20.72 1.38
C ARG A 22 5.37 21.62 1.70
N ILE A 23 5.34 22.85 1.19
CA ILE A 23 6.32 23.86 1.54
C ILE A 23 5.77 24.60 2.77
N GLY A 24 6.53 24.52 3.87
CA GLY A 24 6.27 25.29 5.07
C GLY A 24 7.42 26.21 5.36
N ARG A 25 7.22 27.18 6.24
CA ARG A 25 8.27 28.08 6.68
C ARG A 25 8.61 27.83 8.13
N VAL A 26 9.92 27.73 8.40
CA VAL A 26 10.47 27.66 9.74
C VAL A 26 11.43 28.85 9.84
N GLY A 27 11.04 29.89 10.56
CA GLY A 27 11.80 31.16 10.56
C GLY A 27 11.78 31.79 9.17
N ALA A 28 12.98 32.10 8.63
CA ALA A 28 13.15 32.70 7.31
C ALA A 28 13.29 31.66 6.18
N HIS A 29 13.24 30.37 6.48
CA HIS A 29 13.51 29.31 5.52
C HIS A 29 12.25 28.53 5.15
N ALA A 30 12.12 28.21 3.85
CA ALA A 30 11.10 27.28 3.37
C ALA A 30 11.59 25.84 3.51
N ARG A 31 10.72 24.94 3.91
CA ARG A 31 10.99 23.50 4.01
C ARG A 31 9.93 22.70 3.29
N MET A 32 10.35 21.60 2.66
CA MET A 32 9.44 20.56 2.18
C MET A 32 9.21 19.56 3.31
N PHE A 33 7.97 19.19 3.55
CA PHE A 33 7.63 18.15 4.54
C PHE A 33 6.47 17.29 4.05
N THR A 34 6.47 16.03 4.52
CA THR A 34 5.38 15.09 4.25
C THR A 34 4.22 15.36 5.20
N PRO A 35 2.96 15.45 4.70
CA PRO A 35 1.81 15.60 5.58
C PRO A 35 1.75 14.52 6.66
N ALA A 36 1.35 14.91 7.88
CA ALA A 36 1.30 13.99 9.02
C ALA A 36 0.46 12.74 8.75
N LYS A 37 -0.66 12.88 8.07
CA LYS A 37 -1.54 11.76 7.71
C LYS A 37 -0.81 10.72 6.85
N THR A 38 -0.02 11.18 5.87
CA THR A 38 0.79 10.29 5.02
C THR A 38 1.88 9.62 5.84
N ALA A 39 2.59 10.38 6.69
CA ALA A 39 3.66 9.85 7.51
C ALA A 39 3.14 8.78 8.49
N ASN A 40 1.97 9.01 9.10
CA ASN A 40 1.35 8.05 10.01
C ASN A 40 0.94 6.77 9.28
N TYR A 41 0.41 6.90 8.08
CA TYR A 41 0.02 5.75 7.27
C TYR A 41 1.23 4.94 6.83
N GLU A 42 2.29 5.60 6.40
CA GLU A 42 3.55 4.92 6.04
C GLU A 42 4.14 4.18 7.26
N GLY A 43 4.04 4.75 8.46
CA GLY A 43 4.44 4.08 9.69
C GLY A 43 3.64 2.81 9.96
N LEU A 44 2.33 2.85 9.71
CA LEU A 44 1.46 1.68 9.84
C LEU A 44 1.82 0.60 8.82
N ILE A 45 2.11 1.00 7.58
CA ILE A 45 2.55 0.09 6.51
C ILE A 45 3.85 -0.59 6.93
N ALA A 46 4.83 0.19 7.38
CA ALA A 46 6.12 -0.33 7.82
C ALA A 46 5.97 -1.33 8.95
N HIS A 47 5.15 -1.00 9.94
CA HIS A 47 4.89 -1.89 11.08
C HIS A 47 4.25 -3.21 10.63
N SER A 48 3.23 -3.13 9.78
CA SER A 48 2.55 -4.33 9.25
C SER A 48 3.51 -5.22 8.47
N GLY A 49 4.36 -4.61 7.64
CA GLY A 49 5.38 -5.33 6.89
C GLY A 49 6.46 -5.95 7.77
N GLN A 50 6.92 -5.24 8.79
CA GLN A 50 7.91 -5.76 9.75
C GLN A 50 7.39 -6.98 10.48
N GLN A 51 6.15 -6.94 10.94
CA GLN A 51 5.53 -8.09 11.60
C GLN A 51 5.44 -9.30 10.66
N ALA A 52 5.05 -9.07 9.42
CA ALA A 52 4.94 -10.15 8.43
C ALA A 52 6.30 -10.74 8.05
N MET A 53 7.33 -9.91 7.97
CA MET A 53 8.70 -10.37 7.68
C MET A 53 9.29 -11.18 8.83
N ALA A 54 8.89 -10.90 10.06
CA ALA A 54 9.30 -11.67 11.26
C ALA A 54 10.82 -11.91 11.34
N GLY A 55 11.61 -10.87 11.08
CA GLY A 55 13.07 -10.94 11.13
C GLY A 55 13.73 -11.51 9.89
N ARG A 56 12.98 -11.81 8.83
CA ARG A 56 13.56 -12.28 7.56
C ARG A 56 14.41 -11.16 6.93
N ALA A 57 15.42 -11.58 6.17
CA ALA A 57 16.23 -10.66 5.37
C ALA A 57 15.36 -10.01 4.28
N LEU A 58 15.67 -8.75 3.96
CA LEU A 58 14.98 -8.04 2.87
C LEU A 58 15.16 -8.78 1.53
N PHE A 59 14.13 -8.73 0.69
CA PHE A 59 14.28 -9.22 -0.66
C PHE A 59 15.26 -8.34 -1.43
N GLU A 60 16.23 -8.94 -2.07
CA GLU A 60 17.27 -8.20 -2.82
C GLU A 60 17.05 -8.20 -4.33
N GLY A 61 16.35 -9.21 -4.86
CA GLY A 61 16.09 -9.34 -6.29
C GLY A 61 14.75 -8.74 -6.70
N PRO A 62 14.31 -9.06 -7.93
CA PRO A 62 13.04 -8.56 -8.44
C PRO A 62 11.87 -9.14 -7.67
N VAL A 63 10.83 -8.35 -7.49
CA VAL A 63 9.61 -8.75 -6.80
C VAL A 63 8.37 -8.43 -7.63
N LEU A 64 7.34 -9.26 -7.43
CA LEU A 64 5.98 -9.00 -7.88
C LEU A 64 5.17 -8.55 -6.67
N VAL A 65 4.34 -7.52 -6.85
CA VAL A 65 3.47 -7.00 -5.80
C VAL A 65 2.01 -7.14 -6.23
N GLU A 66 1.19 -7.66 -5.33
CA GLU A 66 -0.26 -7.66 -5.50
C GLU A 66 -0.87 -6.84 -4.38
N LEU A 67 -1.71 -5.87 -4.73
CA LEU A 67 -2.42 -5.02 -3.78
C LEU A 67 -3.93 -5.13 -4.02
N ASP A 68 -4.67 -5.47 -2.98
CA ASP A 68 -6.13 -5.41 -2.98
C ASP A 68 -6.54 -4.27 -2.05
N ILE A 69 -6.97 -3.15 -2.64
CA ILE A 69 -7.31 -1.92 -1.94
C ILE A 69 -8.81 -1.92 -1.69
N ALA A 70 -9.21 -2.05 -0.42
CA ALA A 70 -10.61 -2.04 -0.03
C ALA A 70 -10.95 -0.72 0.66
N LEU A 71 -11.93 0.00 0.11
CA LEU A 71 -12.48 1.23 0.69
C LEU A 71 -13.80 0.92 1.39
N SER A 72 -14.09 1.64 2.47
CA SER A 72 -15.37 1.51 3.15
C SER A 72 -16.50 2.03 2.27
N ILE A 73 -17.69 1.49 2.49
CA ILE A 73 -18.90 1.89 1.78
C ILE A 73 -19.44 3.15 2.44
N PRO A 74 -19.76 4.23 1.68
CA PRO A 74 -20.34 5.43 2.24
C PRO A 74 -21.65 5.12 2.99
N GLN A 75 -21.82 5.71 4.17
CA GLN A 75 -23.03 5.50 4.97
C GLN A 75 -24.30 5.99 4.26
N ALA A 76 -24.18 7.04 3.47
CA ALA A 76 -25.31 7.62 2.74
C ALA A 76 -25.77 6.77 1.55
N MET A 77 -25.02 5.74 1.19
CA MET A 77 -25.40 4.84 0.10
C MET A 77 -26.65 4.04 0.48
N SER A 78 -27.58 3.86 -0.46
CA SER A 78 -28.78 3.06 -0.23
C SER A 78 -28.41 1.58 0.04
N LYS A 79 -29.33 0.84 0.70
CA LYS A 79 -29.11 -0.59 0.96
C LYS A 79 -28.88 -1.38 -0.32
N LYS A 80 -29.65 -1.08 -1.36
CA LYS A 80 -29.51 -1.75 -2.67
C LYS A 80 -28.14 -1.51 -3.26
N ARG A 81 -27.66 -0.26 -3.23
CA ARG A 81 -26.34 0.09 -3.74
C ARG A 81 -25.22 -0.49 -2.89
N LYS A 82 -25.40 -0.53 -1.55
CA LYS A 82 -24.42 -1.18 -0.65
C LYS A 82 -24.25 -2.65 -0.99
N SER A 83 -25.37 -3.38 -1.19
CA SER A 83 -25.30 -4.80 -1.58
C SER A 83 -24.58 -4.96 -2.92
N LEU A 84 -24.89 -4.10 -3.88
CA LEU A 84 -24.24 -4.14 -5.19
C LEU A 84 -22.73 -3.83 -5.08
N ALA A 85 -22.36 -2.85 -4.26
CA ALA A 85 -20.95 -2.51 -4.01
C ALA A 85 -20.19 -3.69 -3.41
N LEU A 86 -20.76 -4.36 -2.41
CA LEU A 86 -20.13 -5.52 -1.77
C LEU A 86 -20.01 -6.72 -2.72
N ALA A 87 -20.95 -6.84 -3.65
CA ALA A 87 -20.94 -7.90 -4.65
C ALA A 87 -20.00 -7.62 -5.83
N GLY A 88 -19.32 -6.46 -5.84
CA GLY A 88 -18.40 -6.09 -6.90
C GLY A 88 -19.06 -5.43 -8.10
N GLY A 89 -20.35 -5.06 -8.00
CA GLY A 89 -21.08 -4.42 -9.08
C GLY A 89 -20.93 -2.90 -9.15
N LEU A 90 -20.35 -2.29 -8.11
CA LEU A 90 -20.00 -0.87 -8.10
C LEU A 90 -18.54 -0.72 -7.71
N TYR A 91 -17.83 0.19 -8.36
CA TYR A 91 -16.42 0.45 -8.11
C TYR A 91 -16.22 1.83 -7.48
N PRO A 92 -15.26 1.98 -6.56
CA PRO A 92 -14.99 3.28 -5.95
C PRO A 92 -14.17 4.17 -6.90
N THR A 93 -14.85 5.06 -7.60
CA THR A 93 -14.21 6.00 -8.54
C THR A 93 -13.90 7.34 -7.89
N LYS A 94 -13.55 7.31 -6.61
CA LYS A 94 -13.23 8.47 -5.78
C LYS A 94 -11.86 8.33 -5.17
N LYS A 95 -11.37 9.39 -4.52
CA LYS A 95 -10.11 9.35 -3.77
C LYS A 95 -10.14 8.30 -2.67
N PRO A 96 -8.99 7.72 -2.33
CA PRO A 96 -7.66 8.00 -2.87
C PRO A 96 -7.43 7.40 -4.25
N ASP A 97 -6.59 8.05 -5.05
CA ASP A 97 -6.17 7.53 -6.35
C ASP A 97 -5.34 6.26 -6.15
N MET A 98 -5.52 5.30 -7.04
CA MET A 98 -4.79 4.03 -6.96
C MET A 98 -3.28 4.23 -6.93
N ASP A 99 -2.72 5.06 -7.81
CA ASP A 99 -1.29 5.32 -7.88
C ASP A 99 -0.75 5.96 -6.60
N ASN A 100 -1.53 6.82 -5.94
CA ASN A 100 -1.14 7.43 -4.68
C ASN A 100 -1.12 6.42 -3.53
N VAL A 101 -2.00 5.44 -3.53
CA VAL A 101 -1.98 4.35 -2.55
C VAL A 101 -0.76 3.46 -2.80
N ILE A 102 -0.50 3.10 -4.06
CA ILE A 102 0.70 2.33 -4.43
C ILE A 102 1.96 3.03 -3.92
N LYS A 103 2.05 4.34 -4.14
CA LYS A 103 3.21 5.12 -3.70
C LYS A 103 3.40 5.06 -2.19
N ALA A 104 2.32 5.22 -1.42
CA ALA A 104 2.37 5.12 0.05
C ALA A 104 2.83 3.73 0.50
N ILE A 105 2.30 2.66 -0.09
CA ILE A 105 2.69 1.29 0.23
C ILE A 105 4.18 1.08 -0.07
N TYR A 106 4.64 1.47 -1.24
CA TYR A 106 6.03 1.28 -1.64
C TYR A 106 6.99 2.04 -0.73
N ASP A 107 6.67 3.30 -0.44
CA ASP A 107 7.51 4.11 0.44
C ASP A 107 7.56 3.54 1.87
N GLY A 108 6.43 3.03 2.37
CA GLY A 108 6.37 2.40 3.69
C GLY A 108 7.13 1.08 3.76
N LEU A 109 7.24 0.35 2.66
CA LEU A 109 7.92 -0.95 2.62
C LEU A 109 9.40 -0.86 2.24
N ASN A 110 9.87 0.29 1.79
CA ASN A 110 11.30 0.48 1.52
C ASN A 110 12.11 0.28 2.82
N GLY A 111 13.08 -0.60 2.79
CA GLY A 111 13.89 -0.97 3.96
C GLY A 111 13.18 -1.90 4.94
N VAL A 112 11.99 -2.38 4.62
CA VAL A 112 11.19 -3.29 5.48
C VAL A 112 11.00 -4.64 4.81
N VAL A 113 10.58 -4.69 3.56
CA VAL A 113 10.35 -5.91 2.80
C VAL A 113 11.38 -6.03 1.68
N TRP A 114 11.68 -4.95 1.03
CA TRP A 114 12.72 -4.84 0.00
C TRP A 114 13.62 -3.67 0.32
N LYS A 115 14.74 -3.58 -0.39
CA LYS A 115 15.68 -2.49 -0.18
C LYS A 115 15.15 -1.18 -0.79
N ASP A 116 14.63 -1.28 -2.02
CA ASP A 116 14.09 -0.13 -2.76
C ASP A 116 12.99 -0.61 -3.72
N ASP A 117 11.96 0.20 -3.89
CA ASP A 117 10.82 -0.15 -4.76
C ASP A 117 11.17 -0.24 -6.25
N VAL A 118 12.37 0.17 -6.65
CA VAL A 118 12.86 -0.11 -8.01
C VAL A 118 12.93 -1.61 -8.30
N GLN A 119 12.94 -2.46 -7.26
CA GLN A 119 12.89 -3.92 -7.38
C GLN A 119 11.54 -4.45 -7.83
N VAL A 120 10.48 -3.63 -7.74
CA VAL A 120 9.15 -4.04 -8.19
C VAL A 120 9.10 -4.01 -9.70
N VAL A 121 9.03 -5.20 -10.31
CA VAL A 121 9.03 -5.35 -11.77
C VAL A 121 7.66 -5.72 -12.33
N LYS A 122 6.74 -6.11 -11.46
CA LYS A 122 5.36 -6.41 -11.83
C LYS A 122 4.45 -6.08 -10.66
N ALA A 123 3.32 -5.45 -10.96
CA ALA A 123 2.32 -5.13 -9.97
C ALA A 123 0.92 -5.46 -10.51
N VAL A 124 0.09 -6.05 -9.66
CA VAL A 124 -1.32 -6.28 -9.93
C VAL A 124 -2.09 -5.58 -8.82
N VAL A 125 -2.87 -4.57 -9.16
CA VAL A 125 -3.53 -3.71 -8.17
C VAL A 125 -4.99 -3.55 -8.53
N GLY A 126 -5.87 -3.73 -7.54
CA GLY A 126 -7.29 -3.49 -7.68
C GLY A 126 -7.81 -2.62 -6.55
N LYS A 127 -8.83 -1.84 -6.84
CA LYS A 127 -9.51 -0.96 -5.86
C LYS A 127 -10.99 -1.33 -5.86
N ARG A 128 -11.52 -1.63 -4.68
CA ARG A 128 -12.90 -2.09 -4.53
C ARG A 128 -13.52 -1.56 -3.24
N TYR A 129 -14.82 -1.69 -3.11
CA TYR A 129 -15.50 -1.52 -1.83
C TYR A 129 -15.40 -2.82 -1.02
N GLY A 130 -15.30 -2.71 0.30
CA GLY A 130 -15.29 -3.85 1.20
C GLY A 130 -15.95 -3.51 2.52
N GLU A 131 -16.40 -4.52 3.24
CA GLU A 131 -16.96 -4.33 4.59
C GLU A 131 -15.92 -3.78 5.55
N THR A 132 -14.70 -4.31 5.45
CA THR A 132 -13.58 -3.88 6.26
C THR A 132 -12.57 -3.18 5.35
N PRO A 133 -12.31 -1.88 5.53
CA PRO A 133 -11.32 -1.20 4.72
C PRO A 133 -9.90 -1.66 5.09
N GLY A 134 -9.04 -1.64 4.11
CA GLY A 134 -7.65 -2.01 4.29
C GLY A 134 -6.97 -2.23 2.95
N VAL A 135 -5.67 -2.52 3.01
CA VAL A 135 -4.90 -2.92 1.83
C VAL A 135 -4.27 -4.27 2.11
N ARG A 136 -4.65 -5.25 1.32
CA ARG A 136 -4.02 -6.57 1.34
C ARG A 136 -2.80 -6.53 0.46
N VAL A 137 -1.66 -6.90 1.02
CA VAL A 137 -0.36 -6.82 0.35
C VAL A 137 0.22 -8.21 0.22
N LYS A 138 0.62 -8.57 -0.99
CA LYS A 138 1.39 -9.79 -1.25
C LYS A 138 2.63 -9.42 -2.03
N VAL A 139 3.79 -9.80 -1.52
CA VAL A 139 5.06 -9.59 -2.19
C VAL A 139 5.68 -10.94 -2.50
N VAL A 140 5.94 -11.18 -3.77
CA VAL A 140 6.49 -12.45 -4.26
C VAL A 140 7.89 -12.20 -4.81
N PRO A 141 8.94 -12.76 -4.17
CA PRO A 141 10.27 -12.68 -4.76
C PRO A 141 10.34 -13.55 -6.02
N LEU A 142 10.92 -13.01 -7.08
CA LEU A 142 11.01 -13.67 -8.36
C LEU A 142 12.41 -14.23 -8.55
N LEU A 143 12.47 -15.44 -9.11
CA LEU A 143 13.74 -16.04 -9.50
C LEU A 143 14.13 -15.53 -10.87
N GLU A 144 15.40 -15.13 -10.98
CA GLU A 144 15.98 -14.82 -12.28
C GLU A 144 16.66 -16.07 -12.81
N GLY A 145 16.42 -16.37 -14.08
CA GLY A 145 17.05 -17.50 -14.73
C GLY A 145 18.52 -17.22 -15.04
N GLU A 146 19.34 -18.24 -14.99
CA GLU A 146 20.69 -18.17 -15.52
C GLU A 146 20.65 -18.28 -17.04
N GLN A 147 21.49 -17.46 -17.69
CA GLN A 147 21.63 -17.51 -19.14
C GLN A 147 22.95 -18.10 -19.55
#